data_67645058314a476b3b53be0dcbbc4fd1
#
_entry.id   67645058314a476b3b53be0dcbbc4fd1
#
_cell.length_a   1.000
_cell.length_b   1.000
_cell.length_c   1.000
_cell.angle_alpha   90.00
_cell.angle_beta   90.00
_cell.angle_gamma   90.00
#
_symmetry.space_group_name_H-M   'P 1'
#
loop_
_entity.id
_entity.type
_entity.pdbx_description
1 polymer ?
#
loop_
_entity_poly.entity_id
_entity_poly.type
_entity_poly.pdbx_seq_one_letter_code
_entity_poly.pdbx_strand_id
1 'polypeptide(L)'
;ASMGGVWRHGDWLRIGNAQGVGEGCVIFGRSDATINRYGLRMGTSELYSAVEALPEVMDSMVVDLEYLGKESYMPLFVVLRPGTVLDDALKAKLNNAIKVALSPRFIPNDIFQVAEIPRTLSGKKQELPIKKLMLGQPLEKVVNKDAMANPGCLHWYVDLAKRHLAKLAKPGV
;
A
#
# COMPACT_ATOMS: atom_id res chain seq x y z
N ALA A 1 4.22 -16.74 17.67
CA ALA A 1 4.53 -18.16 17.93
C ALA A 1 5.62 -18.57 16.93
N SER A 2 6.79 -19.01 17.45
CA SER A 2 7.86 -19.58 16.63
C SER A 2 7.39 -20.95 16.12
N MET A 3 7.27 -21.09 14.82
CA MET A 3 7.11 -22.41 14.20
C MET A 3 8.49 -23.08 14.23
N GLY A 4 8.74 -23.96 15.19
CA GLY A 4 10.05 -24.58 15.40
C GLY A 4 10.64 -25.14 14.10
N GLY A 5 11.82 -24.61 13.69
CA GLY A 5 12.59 -25.09 12.57
C GLY A 5 12.09 -24.71 11.15
N VAL A 6 11.00 -23.93 11.02
CA VAL A 6 10.45 -23.50 9.72
C VAL A 6 10.65 -21.98 9.55
N TRP A 7 11.27 -21.59 8.46
CA TRP A 7 11.43 -20.17 8.10
C TRP A 7 10.15 -19.64 7.46
N ARG A 8 9.60 -18.55 8.01
CA ARG A 8 8.43 -17.86 7.47
C ARG A 8 8.87 -16.76 6.50
N HIS A 9 8.66 -16.95 5.21
CA HIS A 9 8.97 -15.95 4.18
C HIS A 9 8.01 -14.75 4.24
N GLY A 10 6.74 -14.98 4.59
CA GLY A 10 5.75 -13.93 4.72
C GLY A 10 5.08 -13.52 3.40
N ASP A 11 5.09 -14.41 2.41
CA ASP A 11 4.42 -14.19 1.13
C ASP A 11 3.18 -15.05 0.98
N TRP A 12 2.22 -14.57 0.20
CA TRP A 12 1.09 -15.36 -0.30
C TRP A 12 1.49 -16.01 -1.62
N LEU A 13 1.39 -17.33 -1.68
CA LEU A 13 1.64 -18.07 -2.91
C LEU A 13 0.48 -19.04 -3.19
N ARG A 14 0.20 -19.27 -4.45
CA ARG A 14 -0.67 -20.35 -4.94
C ARG A 14 0.19 -21.35 -5.71
N ILE A 15 0.13 -22.61 -5.31
CA ILE A 15 0.66 -23.72 -6.09
C ILE A 15 -0.48 -24.25 -6.94
N GLY A 16 -0.30 -24.31 -8.24
CA GLY A 16 -1.30 -24.81 -9.19
C GLY A 16 -0.68 -25.68 -10.25
N ASN A 17 -1.35 -26.79 -10.59
CA ASN A 17 -1.03 -27.56 -11.78
C ASN A 17 -1.65 -26.86 -12.99
N ALA A 18 -0.85 -26.08 -13.73
CA ALA A 18 -1.23 -25.74 -15.10
C ALA A 18 -1.14 -27.03 -15.93
N GLN A 19 -2.25 -27.39 -16.58
CA GLN A 19 -2.40 -28.63 -17.35
C GLN A 19 -1.14 -29.01 -18.14
N GLY A 20 -0.42 -30.02 -17.69
CA GLY A 20 0.64 -30.68 -18.46
C GLY A 20 2.05 -30.07 -18.37
N VAL A 21 2.28 -28.99 -17.66
CA VAL A 21 3.61 -28.38 -17.49
C VAL A 21 3.86 -28.11 -16.01
N GLY A 22 4.41 -29.06 -15.29
CA GLY A 22 4.93 -28.92 -13.92
C GLY A 22 4.11 -28.10 -12.91
N GLU A 23 4.37 -28.27 -11.62
CA GLU A 23 3.77 -27.43 -10.57
C GLU A 23 4.26 -25.98 -10.70
N GLY A 24 3.37 -25.08 -11.09
CA GLY A 24 3.62 -23.65 -11.14
C GLY A 24 3.32 -22.98 -9.78
N CYS A 25 4.13 -21.99 -9.41
CA CYS A 25 3.90 -21.18 -8.23
C CYS A 25 3.67 -19.71 -8.65
N VAL A 26 2.58 -19.11 -8.16
CA VAL A 26 2.31 -17.68 -8.33
C VAL A 26 2.39 -17.01 -6.97
N ILE A 27 3.26 -16.02 -6.86
CA ILE A 27 3.39 -15.18 -5.65
C ILE A 27 2.48 -13.96 -5.81
N PHE A 28 1.51 -13.80 -4.90
CA PHE A 28 0.55 -12.70 -4.89
C PHE A 28 1.02 -11.47 -4.10
N GLY A 29 2.16 -11.55 -3.46
CA GLY A 29 2.73 -10.49 -2.64
C GLY A 29 2.87 -10.89 -1.17
N ARG A 30 3.21 -9.91 -0.33
CA ARG A 30 3.47 -10.16 1.09
C ARG A 30 2.18 -10.35 1.88
N SER A 31 2.20 -11.30 2.79
CA SER A 31 1.07 -11.58 3.69
C SER A 31 0.86 -10.48 4.76
N ASP A 32 1.90 -9.70 5.05
CA ASP A 32 1.89 -8.59 6.00
C ASP A 32 1.50 -7.23 5.37
N ALA A 33 1.54 -7.13 4.02
CA ALA A 33 1.08 -5.97 3.25
C ALA A 33 -0.32 -6.18 2.63
N THR A 34 -1.05 -7.22 3.06
CA THR A 34 -2.39 -7.52 2.57
C THR A 34 -3.38 -6.45 3.00
N ILE A 35 -4.22 -6.03 2.06
CA ILE A 35 -5.40 -5.20 2.33
C ILE A 35 -6.52 -6.10 2.86
N ASN A 36 -7.11 -5.73 3.99
CA ASN A 36 -8.23 -6.42 4.60
C ASN A 36 -9.39 -5.46 4.85
N ARG A 37 -10.28 -5.35 3.88
CA ARG A 37 -11.45 -4.46 3.97
C ARG A 37 -12.75 -5.24 3.94
N TYR A 38 -13.62 -4.98 4.91
CA TYR A 38 -14.95 -5.60 5.01
C TYR A 38 -14.88 -7.14 4.94
N GLY A 39 -13.83 -7.74 5.53
CA GLY A 39 -13.62 -9.19 5.51
C GLY A 39 -13.05 -9.76 4.20
N LEU A 40 -12.83 -8.93 3.18
CA LEU A 40 -12.16 -9.32 1.95
C LEU A 40 -10.66 -9.04 2.05
N ARG A 41 -9.86 -10.05 1.73
CA ARG A 41 -8.40 -9.94 1.65
C ARG A 41 -7.95 -9.88 0.19
N MET A 42 -7.03 -8.96 -0.08
CA MET A 42 -6.46 -8.76 -1.40
C MET A 42 -4.97 -8.41 -1.28
N GLY A 43 -4.17 -8.88 -2.21
CA GLY A 43 -2.78 -8.45 -2.34
C GLY A 43 -2.68 -7.02 -2.88
N THR A 44 -1.71 -6.24 -2.41
CA THR A 44 -1.49 -4.87 -2.89
C THR A 44 -1.15 -4.81 -4.38
N SER A 45 -0.51 -5.87 -4.91
CA SER A 45 -0.14 -5.97 -6.34
C SER A 45 -1.32 -5.88 -7.30
N GLU A 46 -2.49 -6.40 -6.92
CA GLU A 46 -3.70 -6.33 -7.76
C GLU A 46 -4.19 -4.88 -7.87
N LEU A 47 -4.14 -4.12 -6.77
CA LEU A 47 -4.51 -2.72 -6.77
C LEU A 47 -3.51 -1.89 -7.59
N TYR A 48 -2.21 -2.17 -7.46
CA TYR A 48 -1.19 -1.49 -8.26
C TYR A 48 -1.38 -1.73 -9.75
N SER A 49 -1.67 -2.97 -10.16
CA SER A 49 -1.93 -3.30 -11.56
C SER A 49 -3.10 -2.49 -12.13
N ALA A 50 -4.17 -2.28 -11.35
CA ALA A 50 -5.32 -1.49 -11.78
C ALA A 50 -4.99 0.01 -11.89
N VAL A 51 -4.23 0.55 -10.94
CA VAL A 51 -3.89 1.98 -10.87
C VAL A 51 -2.79 2.36 -11.85
N GLU A 52 -1.73 1.55 -11.93
CA GLU A 52 -0.56 1.80 -12.78
C GLU A 52 -0.82 1.47 -14.27
N ALA A 53 -1.97 0.85 -14.59
CA ALA A 53 -2.46 0.73 -15.97
C ALA A 53 -2.90 2.08 -16.56
N LEU A 54 -3.18 3.08 -15.72
CA LEU A 54 -3.53 4.42 -16.20
C LEU A 54 -2.29 5.17 -16.69
N PRO A 55 -2.33 5.78 -17.88
CA PRO A 55 -1.16 6.44 -18.47
C PRO A 55 -0.65 7.64 -17.67
N GLU A 56 -1.48 8.22 -16.81
CA GLU A 56 -1.13 9.35 -15.95
C GLU A 56 -0.29 8.94 -14.75
N VAL A 57 -0.31 7.65 -14.36
CA VAL A 57 0.35 7.14 -13.15
C VAL A 57 1.68 6.48 -13.51
N MET A 58 2.73 6.87 -12.81
CA MET A 58 4.06 6.27 -12.93
C MET A 58 4.33 5.20 -11.87
N ASP A 59 3.84 5.43 -10.65
CA ASP A 59 4.05 4.54 -9.50
C ASP A 59 2.93 4.76 -8.48
N SER A 60 2.68 3.76 -7.64
CA SER A 60 1.65 3.85 -6.63
C SER A 60 2.02 3.06 -5.38
N MET A 61 1.43 3.42 -4.25
CA MET A 61 1.52 2.66 -3.01
C MET A 61 0.24 2.82 -2.21
N VAL A 62 -0.27 1.73 -1.65
CA VAL A 62 -1.42 1.73 -0.75
C VAL A 62 -1.01 1.17 0.61
N VAL A 63 -1.57 1.71 1.67
CA VAL A 63 -1.49 1.13 3.01
C VAL A 63 -2.89 1.00 3.57
N ASP A 64 -3.16 -0.09 4.27
CA ASP A 64 -4.44 -0.32 4.93
C ASP A 64 -4.24 -0.23 6.44
N LEU A 65 -4.80 0.83 7.05
CA LEU A 65 -4.74 1.07 8.48
C LEU A 65 -5.95 0.45 9.14
N GLU A 66 -5.78 -0.76 9.64
CA GLU A 66 -6.80 -1.42 10.43
C GLU A 66 -6.79 -0.85 11.86
N TYR A 67 -7.94 -0.31 12.28
CA TYR A 67 -8.16 0.12 13.66
C TYR A 67 -9.11 -0.83 14.37
N LEU A 68 -8.76 -1.25 15.59
CA LEU A 68 -9.63 -2.08 16.41
C LEU A 68 -10.98 -1.37 16.64
N GLY A 69 -12.08 -1.99 16.16
CA GLY A 69 -13.44 -1.48 16.34
C GLY A 69 -13.84 -0.28 15.49
N LYS A 70 -13.03 0.12 14.51
CA LYS A 70 -13.35 1.19 13.54
C LYS A 70 -13.15 0.70 12.12
N GLU A 71 -13.77 1.41 11.16
CA GLU A 71 -13.49 1.17 9.74
C GLU A 71 -12.02 1.42 9.42
N SER A 72 -11.44 0.60 8.54
CA SER A 72 -10.08 0.79 8.09
C SER A 72 -9.96 2.06 7.26
N TYR A 73 -8.88 2.81 7.45
CA TYR A 73 -8.51 3.94 6.61
C TYR A 73 -7.43 3.50 5.63
N MET A 74 -7.71 3.64 4.35
CA MET A 74 -6.83 3.17 3.27
C MET A 74 -6.47 4.31 2.33
N PRO A 75 -5.36 5.04 2.57
CA PRO A 75 -4.85 6.04 1.64
C PRO A 75 -4.09 5.37 0.49
N LEU A 76 -4.27 5.92 -0.72
CA LEU A 76 -3.52 5.61 -1.92
C LEU A 76 -2.56 6.76 -2.22
N PHE A 77 -1.29 6.45 -2.41
CA PHE A 77 -0.26 7.38 -2.84
C PHE A 77 0.06 7.13 -4.31
N VAL A 78 0.09 8.18 -5.11
CA VAL A 78 0.38 8.09 -6.56
C VAL A 78 1.49 9.06 -6.95
N VAL A 79 2.41 8.56 -7.76
CA VAL A 79 3.38 9.40 -8.49
C VAL A 79 2.82 9.59 -9.90
N LEU A 80 2.59 10.83 -10.27
CA LEU A 80 2.02 11.17 -11.57
C LEU A 80 3.10 11.55 -12.57
N ARG A 81 2.81 11.40 -13.85
CA ARG A 81 3.68 11.89 -14.92
C ARG A 81 3.83 13.40 -14.86
N PRO A 82 4.99 13.95 -15.25
CA PRO A 82 5.19 15.39 -15.35
C PRO A 82 4.07 16.06 -16.18
N GLY A 83 3.54 17.17 -15.67
CA GLY A 83 2.45 17.90 -16.30
C GLY A 83 1.04 17.39 -15.95
N THR A 84 0.93 16.29 -15.21
CA THR A 84 -0.36 15.78 -14.71
C THR A 84 -0.62 16.29 -13.30
N VAL A 85 -1.84 16.71 -13.03
CA VAL A 85 -2.29 17.17 -11.71
C VAL A 85 -3.36 16.23 -11.19
N LEU A 86 -3.31 15.94 -9.88
CA LEU A 86 -4.32 15.15 -9.19
C LEU A 86 -5.57 16.00 -8.93
N ASP A 87 -6.39 16.17 -9.95
CA ASP A 87 -7.70 16.82 -9.87
C ASP A 87 -8.82 15.81 -9.54
N ASP A 88 -10.04 16.30 -9.39
CA ASP A 88 -11.19 15.45 -9.08
C ASP A 88 -11.55 14.49 -10.21
N ALA A 89 -11.26 14.86 -11.46
CA ALA A 89 -11.48 14.02 -12.63
C ALA A 89 -10.52 12.82 -12.61
N LEU A 90 -9.24 13.04 -12.30
CA LEU A 90 -8.26 11.96 -12.20
C LEU A 90 -8.52 11.07 -10.98
N LYS A 91 -8.93 11.64 -9.84
CA LYS A 91 -9.36 10.84 -8.67
C LYS A 91 -10.56 9.95 -9.01
N ALA A 92 -11.55 10.48 -9.72
CA ALA A 92 -12.70 9.69 -10.17
C ALA A 92 -12.28 8.57 -11.13
N LYS A 93 -11.34 8.84 -12.05
CA LYS A 93 -10.78 7.86 -12.97
C LYS A 93 -10.03 6.74 -12.24
N LEU A 94 -9.20 7.08 -11.24
CA LEU A 94 -8.50 6.12 -10.37
C LEU A 94 -9.49 5.23 -9.59
N ASN A 95 -10.49 5.85 -8.96
CA ASN A 95 -11.51 5.13 -8.22
C ASN A 95 -12.32 4.19 -9.11
N ASN A 96 -12.65 4.62 -10.34
CA ASN A 96 -13.35 3.78 -11.30
C ASN A 96 -12.49 2.61 -11.78
N ALA A 97 -11.20 2.82 -12.02
CA ALA A 97 -10.27 1.75 -12.39
C ALA A 97 -10.21 0.67 -11.29
N ILE A 98 -10.10 1.06 -10.04
CA ILE A 98 -10.12 0.15 -8.89
C ILE A 98 -11.48 -0.56 -8.78
N LYS A 99 -12.58 0.18 -8.91
CA LYS A 99 -13.94 -0.36 -8.82
C LYS A 99 -14.19 -1.44 -9.88
N VAL A 100 -13.77 -1.20 -11.11
CA VAL A 100 -14.01 -2.10 -12.25
C VAL A 100 -13.09 -3.32 -12.19
N ALA A 101 -11.80 -3.11 -11.90
CA ALA A 101 -10.83 -4.20 -11.88
C ALA A 101 -10.96 -5.11 -10.64
N LEU A 102 -11.41 -4.58 -9.52
CA LEU A 102 -11.42 -5.28 -8.23
C LEU A 102 -12.81 -5.28 -7.59
N SER A 103 -13.15 -4.20 -6.88
CA SER A 103 -14.45 -4.04 -6.20
C SER A 103 -14.58 -2.60 -5.67
N PRO A 104 -15.81 -2.07 -5.52
CA PRO A 104 -16.05 -0.80 -4.83
C PRO A 104 -15.51 -0.74 -3.40
N ARG A 105 -15.34 -1.89 -2.74
CA ARG A 105 -14.82 -1.99 -1.37
C ARG A 105 -13.36 -1.61 -1.25
N PHE A 106 -12.59 -1.68 -2.34
CA PHE A 106 -11.17 -1.32 -2.38
C PHE A 106 -10.90 0.11 -2.84
N ILE A 107 -11.94 0.92 -3.03
CA ILE A 107 -11.79 2.36 -3.27
C ILE A 107 -11.11 2.99 -2.05
N PRO A 108 -9.98 3.72 -2.24
CA PRO A 108 -9.27 4.34 -1.14
C PRO A 108 -10.10 5.45 -0.48
N ASN A 109 -9.84 5.70 0.80
CA ASN A 109 -10.48 6.80 1.53
C ASN A 109 -9.96 8.16 1.05
N ASP A 110 -8.65 8.23 0.77
CA ASP A 110 -7.97 9.41 0.24
C ASP A 110 -6.96 9.01 -0.83
N ILE A 111 -6.73 9.90 -1.80
CA ILE A 111 -5.69 9.76 -2.81
C ILE A 111 -4.75 10.96 -2.69
N PHE A 112 -3.46 10.69 -2.56
CA PHE A 112 -2.41 11.70 -2.41
C PHE A 112 -1.42 11.61 -3.56
N GLN A 113 -1.15 12.76 -4.20
CA GLN A 113 -0.01 12.87 -5.10
C GLN A 113 1.27 13.05 -4.28
N VAL A 114 2.27 12.23 -4.59
CA VAL A 114 3.59 12.27 -3.95
C VAL A 114 4.68 12.35 -5.01
N ALA A 115 5.84 12.87 -4.61
CA ALA A 115 6.99 12.95 -5.52
C ALA A 115 7.59 11.55 -5.78
N GLU A 116 7.65 10.71 -4.73
CA GLU A 116 8.26 9.38 -4.80
C GLU A 116 7.58 8.40 -3.84
N ILE A 117 7.57 7.13 -4.25
CA ILE A 117 7.19 6.03 -3.36
C ILE A 117 8.46 5.51 -2.66
N PRO A 118 8.43 5.36 -1.31
CA PRO A 118 9.59 4.84 -0.57
C PRO A 118 9.91 3.40 -0.97
N ARG A 119 11.18 3.17 -1.31
CA ARG A 119 11.67 1.86 -1.77
C ARG A 119 12.93 1.44 -1.05
N THR A 120 13.12 0.14 -0.90
CA THR A 120 14.39 -0.45 -0.49
C THR A 120 15.44 -0.29 -1.61
N LEU A 121 16.73 -0.50 -1.29
CA LEU A 121 17.80 -0.56 -2.29
C LEU A 121 17.55 -1.64 -3.38
N SER A 122 16.81 -2.70 -3.04
CA SER A 122 16.38 -3.74 -3.99
C SER A 122 15.11 -3.37 -4.78
N GLY A 123 14.57 -2.15 -4.63
CA GLY A 123 13.41 -1.64 -5.37
C GLY A 123 12.03 -2.03 -4.81
N LYS A 124 11.96 -2.70 -3.66
CA LYS A 124 10.67 -3.09 -3.04
C LYS A 124 9.99 -1.90 -2.38
N LYS A 125 8.68 -1.74 -2.61
CA LYS A 125 7.85 -0.71 -1.96
C LYS A 125 7.81 -0.94 -0.44
N GLN A 126 7.85 0.16 0.32
CA GLN A 126 7.93 0.14 1.79
C GLN A 126 6.54 0.32 2.44
N GLU A 127 5.55 -0.50 2.08
CA GLU A 127 4.18 -0.38 2.61
C GLU A 127 4.14 -0.54 4.13
N LEU A 128 4.79 -1.60 4.65
CA LEU A 128 4.74 -1.92 6.08
C LEU A 128 5.39 -0.84 6.96
N PRO A 129 6.58 -0.29 6.64
CA PRO A 129 7.13 0.85 7.35
C PRO A 129 6.21 2.07 7.37
N ILE A 130 5.61 2.42 6.24
CA ILE A 130 4.69 3.56 6.14
C ILE A 130 3.40 3.31 6.92
N LYS A 131 2.84 2.09 6.85
CA LYS A 131 1.70 1.67 7.68
C LYS A 131 1.99 1.89 9.17
N LYS A 132 3.12 1.41 9.66
CA LYS A 132 3.54 1.56 11.07
C LYS A 132 3.74 3.01 11.47
N LEU A 133 4.34 3.82 10.58
CA LEU A 133 4.53 5.25 10.78
C LEU A 133 3.18 5.96 10.94
N MET A 134 2.22 5.67 10.07
CA MET A 134 0.88 6.24 10.13
C MET A 134 0.07 5.77 11.34
N LEU A 135 0.41 4.62 11.94
CA LEU A 135 -0.13 4.13 13.20
C LEU A 135 0.57 4.73 14.44
N GLY A 136 1.48 5.69 14.26
CA GLY A 136 2.13 6.44 15.34
C GLY A 136 3.46 5.85 15.83
N GLN A 137 4.01 4.85 15.15
CA GLN A 137 5.34 4.38 15.51
C GLN A 137 6.43 5.38 15.05
N PRO A 138 7.47 5.59 15.85
CA PRO A 138 8.54 6.53 15.50
C PRO A 138 9.33 6.03 14.29
N LEU A 139 9.74 6.98 13.43
CA LEU A 139 10.41 6.71 12.16
C LEU A 139 11.64 5.81 12.32
N GLU A 140 12.43 6.06 13.34
CA GLU A 140 13.71 5.36 13.62
C GLU A 140 13.51 3.88 13.96
N LYS A 141 12.29 3.52 14.42
CA LYS A 141 11.95 2.12 14.74
C LYS A 141 11.37 1.35 13.56
N VAL A 142 10.84 2.06 12.56
CA VAL A 142 10.11 1.43 11.45
C VAL A 142 10.90 1.44 10.14
N VAL A 143 11.86 2.34 9.98
CA VAL A 143 12.64 2.52 8.75
C VAL A 143 14.13 2.49 9.06
N ASN A 144 14.87 1.66 8.31
CA ASN A 144 16.32 1.78 8.20
C ASN A 144 16.64 2.61 6.93
N LYS A 145 17.06 3.86 7.13
CA LYS A 145 17.37 4.79 6.02
C LYS A 145 18.52 4.31 5.14
N ASP A 146 19.48 3.60 5.71
CA ASP A 146 20.65 3.08 4.97
C ASP A 146 20.26 1.93 4.03
N ALA A 147 19.12 1.28 4.26
CA ALA A 147 18.57 0.24 3.40
C ALA A 147 17.58 0.78 2.34
N MET A 148 17.42 2.10 2.24
CA MET A 148 16.51 2.74 1.29
C MET A 148 17.22 3.34 0.09
N ALA A 149 16.58 3.24 -1.08
CA ALA A 149 17.04 3.89 -2.30
C ALA A 149 16.78 5.42 -2.27
N ASN A 150 15.70 5.85 -1.60
CA ASN A 150 15.22 7.23 -1.62
C ASN A 150 14.73 7.71 -0.23
N PRO A 151 15.61 7.76 0.78
CA PRO A 151 15.20 8.10 2.16
C PRO A 151 14.68 9.55 2.28
N GLY A 152 15.02 10.44 1.36
CA GLY A 152 14.56 11.83 1.34
C GLY A 152 13.04 11.99 1.22
N CYS A 153 12.34 11.05 0.57
CA CYS A 153 10.88 11.11 0.41
C CYS A 153 10.11 10.92 1.73
N LEU A 154 10.75 10.39 2.77
CA LEU A 154 10.11 10.08 4.05
C LEU A 154 9.55 11.30 4.77
N HIS A 155 10.13 12.49 4.56
CA HIS A 155 9.65 13.72 5.22
C HIS A 155 8.16 13.96 4.97
N TRP A 156 7.73 13.78 3.73
CA TRP A 156 6.34 13.95 3.36
C TRP A 156 5.40 12.99 4.10
N TYR A 157 5.81 11.71 4.22
CA TYR A 157 5.02 10.69 4.92
C TYR A 157 4.97 10.90 6.43
N VAL A 158 6.06 11.41 7.03
CA VAL A 158 6.10 11.80 8.45
C VAL A 158 5.11 12.93 8.73
N ASP A 159 5.07 13.95 7.88
CA ASP A 159 4.15 15.07 8.03
C ASP A 159 2.69 14.65 7.83
N LEU A 160 2.43 13.75 6.88
CA LEU A 160 1.10 13.16 6.72
C LEU A 160 0.68 12.36 7.95
N ALA A 161 1.58 11.51 8.47
CA ALA A 161 1.30 10.70 9.66
C ALA A 161 0.96 11.57 10.87
N LYS A 162 1.72 12.64 11.12
CA LYS A 162 1.43 13.61 12.19
C LYS A 162 0.04 14.24 12.03
N ARG A 163 -0.29 14.69 10.82
CA ARG A 163 -1.61 15.29 10.52
C ARG A 163 -2.75 14.29 10.71
N HIS A 164 -2.56 13.04 10.30
CA HIS A 164 -3.55 11.98 10.44
C HIS A 164 -3.79 11.65 11.92
N LEU A 165 -2.74 11.45 12.70
CA LEU A 165 -2.83 11.18 14.14
C LEU A 165 -3.46 12.34 14.90
N ALA A 166 -3.16 13.59 14.54
CA ALA A 166 -3.77 14.77 15.13
C ALA A 166 -5.29 14.84 14.86
N LYS A 167 -5.75 14.39 13.69
CA LYS A 167 -7.20 14.27 13.39
C LYS A 167 -7.87 13.19 14.24
N LEU A 168 -7.22 12.05 14.46
CA LEU A 168 -7.74 10.97 15.29
C LEU A 168 -7.79 11.32 16.79
N ALA A 169 -6.88 12.17 17.26
CA ALA A 169 -6.80 12.61 18.65
C ALA A 169 -7.86 13.67 19.02
N LYS A 170 -8.48 14.33 18.04
CA LYS A 170 -9.60 15.25 18.30
C LYS A 170 -10.86 14.41 18.45
N PRO A 171 -11.50 14.37 19.66
CA PRO A 171 -12.82 13.77 19.79
C PRO A 171 -13.76 14.56 18.88
N GLY A 172 -14.55 13.86 18.09
CA GLY A 172 -15.51 14.47 17.18
C GLY A 172 -16.40 15.47 17.92
N VAL A 173 -16.53 16.67 17.35
CA VAL A 173 -17.61 17.61 17.65
C VAL A 173 -18.88 17.08 17.03
#